data_dd60660b82fab49def8d6aa939d1952a
#
_entry.id   dd60660b82fab49def8d6aa939d1952a
#
_cell.length_a   1.000
_cell.length_b   1.000
_cell.length_c   1.000
_cell.angle_alpha   90.00
_cell.angle_beta   90.00
_cell.angle_gamma   90.00
#
_symmetry.space_group_name_H-M   'P 1'
#
loop_
_entity.id
_entity.type
_entity.pdbx_description
1 polymer ?
#
loop_
_entity_poly.entity_id
_entity_poly.type
_entity_poly.pdbx_seq_one_letter_code
_entity_poly.pdbx_strand_id
1 'polypeptide(L)'
;MKLTESLQLALKNIVSSKVRTLLTMLGIIIGVAAVIVIVGLGNGLEIYVTDSFASMGTNTLTVSVMSRGSTRSLDADDMYDIVSDNSDYLDLCSPTVSMMGSVKIGSETVSTTSSLGVSEEYLDIAGMTVASGRGLQYSDMLTRAKVCVIGAYLNQAYFGGNAVGQTLRVGGQSLEVVGVLAQKGDTLEEGGSDDCLYLPYTTAERLSGSASTYTVTMRNEDYIDESVAALEASLYEVFASDDYYTVTSMAEMLDTMTSMINILVGVLAGIAAISLVVGGIGIMNIMLVSVTERTREIGIRKSLGAKERYIMQQFVIEAAATSALGGIIGILIGDALSAVATMVVTRVSQESLTVAPTLGAVLLAFGISVGIGILFGYLPAKKAARLNPIDALHYD
;
A
#
# COMPACT_ATOMS: atom_id res chain seq x y z
N MET A 1 8.80 13.30 -47.05
CA MET A 1 7.47 12.86 -46.57
C MET A 1 7.14 13.66 -45.32
N LYS A 2 5.95 14.20 -45.24
CA LYS A 2 5.47 14.83 -43.99
C LYS A 2 5.19 13.75 -42.93
N LEU A 3 5.42 14.03 -41.68
CA LEU A 3 5.24 13.08 -40.59
C LEU A 3 3.82 12.50 -40.55
N THR A 4 2.82 13.34 -40.93
CA THR A 4 1.41 12.98 -41.06
C THR A 4 1.15 11.92 -42.15
N GLU A 5 1.84 11.98 -43.27
CA GLU A 5 1.71 11.00 -44.35
C GLU A 5 2.28 9.63 -43.93
N SER A 6 3.40 9.64 -43.20
CA SER A 6 3.99 8.40 -42.64
C SER A 6 3.11 7.74 -41.62
N LEU A 7 2.44 8.53 -40.76
CA LEU A 7 1.49 8.03 -39.77
C LEU A 7 0.23 7.42 -40.41
N GLN A 8 -0.32 8.08 -41.44
CA GLN A 8 -1.46 7.55 -42.20
C GLN A 8 -1.16 6.22 -42.90
N LEU A 9 0.04 6.10 -43.46
CA LEU A 9 0.52 4.86 -44.09
C LEU A 9 0.70 3.76 -43.05
N ALA A 10 1.26 4.07 -41.87
CA ALA A 10 1.40 3.14 -40.78
C ALA A 10 0.04 2.59 -40.31
N LEU A 11 -0.92 3.47 -40.08
CA LEU A 11 -2.30 3.07 -39.67
C LEU A 11 -2.97 2.20 -40.76
N LYS A 12 -2.82 2.53 -42.05
CA LYS A 12 -3.39 1.73 -43.15
C LYS A 12 -2.78 0.32 -43.18
N ASN A 13 -1.48 0.20 -42.95
CA ASN A 13 -0.76 -1.09 -42.91
C ASN A 13 -1.20 -1.95 -41.72
N ILE A 14 -1.39 -1.34 -40.57
CA ILE A 14 -1.92 -2.00 -39.35
C ILE A 14 -3.29 -2.63 -39.61
N VAL A 15 -4.19 -1.91 -40.29
CA VAL A 15 -5.53 -2.39 -40.59
C VAL A 15 -5.55 -3.49 -41.66
N SER A 16 -4.56 -3.50 -42.61
CA SER A 16 -4.53 -4.48 -43.70
C SER A 16 -4.10 -5.90 -43.25
N SER A 17 -3.29 -6.01 -42.17
CA SER A 17 -2.75 -7.30 -41.69
C SER A 17 -3.17 -7.57 -40.23
N LYS A 18 -4.47 -7.65 -39.97
CA LYS A 18 -5.07 -7.66 -38.60
C LYS A 18 -4.48 -8.71 -37.66
N VAL A 19 -4.34 -9.97 -38.10
CA VAL A 19 -3.86 -11.06 -37.25
C VAL A 19 -2.37 -10.87 -36.90
N ARG A 20 -1.54 -10.48 -37.86
CA ARG A 20 -0.11 -10.24 -37.66
C ARG A 20 0.10 -9.09 -36.68
N THR A 21 -0.63 -7.99 -36.86
CA THR A 21 -0.55 -6.82 -36.00
C THR A 21 -1.03 -7.12 -34.59
N LEU A 22 -2.14 -7.86 -34.43
CA LEU A 22 -2.64 -8.28 -33.13
C LEU A 22 -1.61 -9.13 -32.36
N LEU A 23 -1.02 -10.12 -33.03
CA LEU A 23 -0.01 -10.99 -32.43
C LEU A 23 1.26 -10.23 -32.03
N THR A 24 1.66 -9.21 -32.82
CA THR A 24 2.80 -8.33 -32.46
C THR A 24 2.49 -7.45 -31.26
N MET A 25 1.29 -6.87 -31.21
CA MET A 25 0.91 -5.98 -30.13
C MET A 25 0.64 -6.75 -28.83
N LEU A 26 0.32 -8.05 -28.90
CA LEU A 26 -0.09 -8.85 -27.75
C LEU A 26 0.93 -8.79 -26.60
N GLY A 27 2.23 -8.93 -26.91
CA GLY A 27 3.29 -8.85 -25.90
C GLY A 27 3.36 -7.48 -25.23
N ILE A 28 3.16 -6.40 -26.00
CA ILE A 28 3.13 -5.04 -25.47
C ILE A 28 1.85 -4.81 -24.65
N ILE A 29 0.71 -5.26 -25.15
CA ILE A 29 -0.59 -5.13 -24.46
C ILE A 29 -0.51 -5.81 -23.09
N ILE A 30 -0.04 -7.06 -23.04
CA ILE A 30 0.10 -7.81 -21.77
C ILE A 30 1.11 -7.13 -20.85
N GLY A 31 2.26 -6.71 -21.36
CA GLY A 31 3.30 -6.06 -20.57
C GLY A 31 2.83 -4.73 -19.98
N VAL A 32 2.18 -3.87 -20.77
CA VAL A 32 1.65 -2.59 -20.31
C VAL A 32 0.51 -2.80 -19.32
N ALA A 33 -0.45 -3.70 -19.63
CA ALA A 33 -1.54 -4.02 -18.71
C ALA A 33 -1.03 -4.53 -17.36
N ALA A 34 -0.01 -5.40 -17.38
CA ALA A 34 0.62 -5.90 -16.14
C ALA A 34 1.26 -4.77 -15.33
N VAL A 35 2.00 -3.85 -15.96
CA VAL A 35 2.59 -2.68 -15.26
C VAL A 35 1.49 -1.83 -14.62
N ILE A 36 0.42 -1.52 -15.34
CA ILE A 36 -0.70 -0.71 -14.85
C ILE A 36 -1.34 -1.35 -13.61
N VAL A 37 -1.63 -2.65 -13.67
CA VAL A 37 -2.23 -3.38 -12.54
C VAL A 37 -1.29 -3.45 -11.34
N ILE A 38 0.00 -3.77 -11.56
CA ILE A 38 1.01 -3.89 -10.49
C ILE A 38 1.21 -2.55 -9.77
N VAL A 39 1.40 -1.46 -10.54
CA VAL A 39 1.59 -0.13 -9.94
C VAL A 39 0.29 0.36 -9.29
N GLY A 40 -0.87 0.09 -9.90
CA GLY A 40 -2.17 0.40 -9.30
C GLY A 40 -2.41 -0.33 -7.98
N LEU A 41 -2.04 -1.61 -7.90
CA LEU A 41 -2.12 -2.40 -6.67
C LEU A 41 -1.17 -1.86 -5.59
N GLY A 42 0.08 -1.54 -5.96
CA GLY A 42 1.06 -0.97 -5.04
C GLY A 42 0.59 0.36 -4.45
N ASN A 43 0.11 1.27 -5.28
CA ASN A 43 -0.44 2.54 -4.84
C ASN A 43 -1.68 2.36 -3.93
N GLY A 44 -2.57 1.41 -4.26
CA GLY A 44 -3.72 1.09 -3.43
C GLY A 44 -3.35 0.52 -2.07
N LEU A 45 -2.32 -0.36 -2.01
CA LEU A 45 -1.79 -0.88 -0.76
C LEU A 45 -1.11 0.19 0.08
N GLU A 46 -0.36 1.11 -0.54
CA GLU A 46 0.30 2.23 0.15
C GLU A 46 -0.75 3.15 0.81
N ILE A 47 -1.80 3.52 0.08
CA ILE A 47 -2.91 4.32 0.61
C ILE A 47 -3.60 3.57 1.76
N TYR A 48 -3.93 2.29 1.57
CA TYR A 48 -4.59 1.47 2.58
C TYR A 48 -3.78 1.37 3.88
N VAL A 49 -2.47 1.10 3.77
CA VAL A 49 -1.57 1.05 4.93
C VAL A 49 -1.50 2.42 5.60
N THR A 50 -1.28 3.49 4.83
CA THR A 50 -1.19 4.85 5.37
C THR A 50 -2.47 5.26 6.09
N ASP A 51 -3.64 5.03 5.52
CA ASP A 51 -4.93 5.36 6.13
C ASP A 51 -5.19 4.54 7.40
N SER A 52 -4.83 3.24 7.39
CA SER A 52 -4.98 2.36 8.55
C SER A 52 -4.14 2.84 9.73
N PHE A 53 -2.90 3.27 9.48
CA PHE A 53 -1.99 3.75 10.52
C PHE A 53 -2.24 5.22 10.90
N ALA A 54 -2.62 6.09 9.96
CA ALA A 54 -2.99 7.48 10.26
C ALA A 54 -4.12 7.56 11.30
N SER A 55 -5.00 6.56 11.29
CA SER A 55 -6.06 6.44 12.27
C SER A 55 -5.58 6.09 13.70
N MET A 56 -4.35 5.64 13.86
CA MET A 56 -3.74 5.30 15.16
C MET A 56 -2.87 6.43 15.73
N GLY A 57 -2.67 7.53 14.97
CA GLY A 57 -1.81 8.66 15.34
C GLY A 57 -0.36 8.43 14.89
N THR A 58 0.09 9.22 13.91
CA THR A 58 1.46 9.14 13.37
C THR A 58 2.52 9.66 14.32
N ASN A 59 2.11 10.45 15.32
CA ASN A 59 2.97 11.04 16.34
C ASN A 59 3.17 10.13 17.58
N THR A 60 2.97 8.81 17.46
CA THR A 60 3.07 7.88 18.60
C THR A 60 4.33 7.04 18.54
N LEU A 61 4.93 6.83 19.72
CA LEU A 61 6.00 5.88 20.00
C LEU A 61 5.43 4.73 20.82
N THR A 62 5.78 3.51 20.45
CA THR A 62 5.44 2.32 21.22
C THR A 62 6.71 1.80 21.89
N VAL A 63 6.70 1.78 23.23
CA VAL A 63 7.75 1.17 24.05
C VAL A 63 7.29 -0.22 24.47
N SER A 64 8.05 -1.24 24.09
CA SER A 64 7.81 -2.63 24.52
C SER A 64 8.94 -3.07 25.45
N VAL A 65 8.58 -3.49 26.66
CA VAL A 65 9.53 -3.94 27.68
C VAL A 65 9.52 -5.45 27.78
N MET A 66 10.67 -6.07 27.58
CA MET A 66 10.86 -7.52 27.70
C MET A 66 11.42 -7.86 29.06
N SER A 67 10.55 -8.11 30.04
CA SER A 67 10.94 -8.41 31.44
C SER A 67 11.65 -9.76 31.63
N ARG A 68 11.81 -10.60 30.61
CA ARG A 68 12.43 -11.92 30.73
C ARG A 68 13.96 -11.79 30.93
N GLY A 69 14.41 -12.05 32.15
CA GLY A 69 15.82 -12.10 32.50
C GLY A 69 16.37 -10.82 33.14
N SER A 70 15.63 -9.74 33.17
CA SER A 70 15.99 -8.54 33.93
C SER A 70 15.59 -8.69 35.40
N THR A 71 16.45 -8.21 36.30
CA THR A 71 16.10 -8.01 37.71
C THR A 71 15.46 -6.65 37.94
N ARG A 72 15.39 -5.81 36.92
CA ARG A 72 14.79 -4.48 36.92
C ARG A 72 13.45 -4.54 36.17
N SER A 73 12.46 -3.85 36.67
CA SER A 73 11.15 -3.69 36.05
C SER A 73 10.89 -2.22 35.82
N LEU A 74 10.12 -1.91 34.81
CA LEU A 74 9.54 -0.61 34.56
C LEU A 74 8.07 -0.71 34.92
N ASP A 75 7.59 0.12 35.83
CA ASP A 75 6.16 0.24 36.09
C ASP A 75 5.55 1.50 35.41
N ALA A 76 4.27 1.70 35.58
CA ALA A 76 3.59 2.81 34.93
C ALA A 76 4.07 4.17 35.48
N ASP A 77 4.35 4.24 36.79
CA ASP A 77 4.77 5.50 37.44
C ASP A 77 6.17 5.87 36.95
N ASP A 78 7.11 4.91 36.84
CA ASP A 78 8.44 5.13 36.25
C ASP A 78 8.33 5.69 34.82
N MET A 79 7.41 5.17 34.02
CA MET A 79 7.24 5.62 32.64
C MET A 79 6.65 7.04 32.56
N TYR A 80 5.73 7.38 33.44
CA TYR A 80 5.22 8.76 33.54
C TYR A 80 6.32 9.75 33.95
N ASP A 81 7.21 9.34 34.87
CA ASP A 81 8.36 10.16 35.27
C ASP A 81 9.32 10.38 34.07
N ILE A 82 9.63 9.32 33.30
CA ILE A 82 10.48 9.42 32.09
C ILE A 82 9.86 10.40 31.08
N VAL A 83 8.55 10.33 30.83
CA VAL A 83 7.86 11.23 29.88
C VAL A 83 7.87 12.66 30.41
N SER A 84 7.65 12.86 31.72
CA SER A 84 7.71 14.17 32.35
C SER A 84 9.10 14.82 32.28
N ASP A 85 10.14 14.04 32.52
CA ASP A 85 11.55 14.50 32.43
C ASP A 85 11.96 14.88 31.01
N ASN A 86 11.33 14.27 29.99
CA ASN A 86 11.56 14.55 28.57
C ASN A 86 10.42 15.35 27.92
N SER A 87 9.73 16.21 28.70
CA SER A 87 8.57 16.99 28.25
C SER A 87 8.83 17.96 27.09
N ASP A 88 10.09 18.22 26.73
CA ASP A 88 10.46 18.98 25.54
C ASP A 88 10.11 18.23 24.23
N TYR A 89 10.14 16.91 24.25
CA TYR A 89 9.93 16.02 23.09
C TYR A 89 8.68 15.16 23.22
N LEU A 90 8.34 14.72 24.46
CA LEU A 90 7.25 13.81 24.77
C LEU A 90 6.08 14.58 25.39
N ASP A 91 4.85 14.03 25.26
CA ASP A 91 3.64 14.68 25.76
C ASP A 91 2.80 13.73 26.64
N LEU A 92 2.00 12.84 26.03
CA LEU A 92 1.13 11.93 26.74
C LEU A 92 1.70 10.52 26.81
N CYS A 93 1.31 9.76 27.83
CA CYS A 93 1.71 8.36 27.98
C CYS A 93 0.54 7.49 28.44
N SER A 94 0.39 6.32 27.86
CA SER A 94 -0.53 5.31 28.31
C SER A 94 0.14 3.94 28.45
N PRO A 95 0.17 3.36 29.66
CA PRO A 95 0.41 1.94 29.81
C PRO A 95 -0.64 1.13 29.05
N THR A 96 -0.23 0.03 28.43
CA THR A 96 -1.12 -0.86 27.70
C THR A 96 -0.95 -2.29 28.19
N VAL A 97 -2.04 -2.86 28.68
CA VAL A 97 -2.11 -4.25 29.16
C VAL A 97 -3.04 -5.03 28.25
N SER A 98 -2.49 -5.96 27.48
CA SER A 98 -3.30 -6.83 26.64
C SER A 98 -4.06 -7.86 27.48
N MET A 99 -5.38 -7.87 27.36
CA MET A 99 -6.22 -8.85 28.00
C MET A 99 -6.35 -10.10 27.16
N MET A 100 -5.81 -11.21 27.65
CA MET A 100 -6.03 -12.51 26.99
C MET A 100 -7.38 -13.09 27.44
N GLY A 101 -8.25 -13.39 26.52
CA GLY A 101 -9.51 -14.06 26.80
C GLY A 101 -10.69 -13.49 26.03
N SER A 102 -11.81 -14.18 26.14
CA SER A 102 -13.05 -13.80 25.48
C SER A 102 -13.85 -12.81 26.32
N VAL A 103 -14.54 -11.92 25.65
CA VAL A 103 -15.57 -11.05 26.24
C VAL A 103 -16.87 -11.84 26.30
N LYS A 104 -17.53 -11.84 27.48
CA LYS A 104 -18.85 -12.48 27.64
C LYS A 104 -19.92 -11.41 27.88
N ILE A 105 -20.95 -11.46 27.04
CA ILE A 105 -22.07 -10.53 27.04
C ILE A 105 -23.33 -11.38 27.14
N GLY A 106 -23.97 -11.37 28.35
CA GLY A 106 -25.08 -12.28 28.63
C GLY A 106 -24.67 -13.76 28.55
N SER A 107 -25.26 -14.49 27.61
CA SER A 107 -24.94 -15.90 27.30
C SER A 107 -23.91 -16.06 26.17
N GLU A 108 -23.59 -15.01 25.45
CA GLU A 108 -22.72 -15.06 24.30
C GLU A 108 -21.24 -14.82 24.66
N THR A 109 -20.34 -15.42 23.91
CA THR A 109 -18.90 -15.30 24.09
C THR A 109 -18.31 -14.77 22.80
N VAL A 110 -17.66 -13.60 22.87
CA VAL A 110 -16.99 -12.94 21.75
C VAL A 110 -15.50 -13.10 21.96
N SER A 111 -14.82 -13.68 20.98
CA SER A 111 -13.37 -13.97 21.05
C SER A 111 -12.53 -13.07 20.16
N THR A 112 -13.17 -12.29 19.31
CA THR A 112 -12.54 -11.38 18.33
C THR A 112 -12.23 -10.00 18.90
N THR A 113 -12.95 -9.61 19.97
CA THR A 113 -12.82 -8.28 20.57
C THR A 113 -11.41 -8.01 21.10
N SER A 114 -10.79 -6.95 20.61
CA SER A 114 -9.53 -6.42 21.16
C SER A 114 -9.80 -5.78 22.51
N SER A 115 -9.29 -6.39 23.58
CA SER A 115 -9.49 -5.92 24.96
C SER A 115 -8.18 -5.43 25.55
N LEU A 116 -8.09 -4.14 25.90
CA LEU A 116 -6.89 -3.50 26.40
C LEU A 116 -7.15 -2.75 27.70
N GLY A 117 -6.25 -2.94 28.68
CA GLY A 117 -6.14 -2.06 29.84
C GLY A 117 -5.32 -0.84 29.47
N VAL A 118 -5.87 0.36 29.67
CA VAL A 118 -5.25 1.63 29.22
C VAL A 118 -5.45 2.74 30.26
N SER A 119 -4.73 3.85 30.11
CA SER A 119 -4.96 5.07 30.91
C SER A 119 -6.15 5.88 30.38
N GLU A 120 -6.50 6.93 31.10
CA GLU A 120 -7.52 7.91 30.69
C GLU A 120 -7.11 8.69 29.44
N GLU A 121 -5.81 8.86 29.21
CA GLU A 121 -5.23 9.62 28.07
C GLU A 121 -5.24 8.81 26.77
N TYR A 122 -5.40 7.49 26.86
CA TYR A 122 -5.29 6.61 25.68
C TYR A 122 -6.26 6.95 24.55
N LEU A 123 -7.49 7.36 24.89
CA LEU A 123 -8.47 7.73 23.88
C LEU A 123 -8.03 8.97 23.09
N ASP A 124 -7.41 9.93 23.78
CA ASP A 124 -6.87 11.14 23.14
C ASP A 124 -5.63 10.78 22.29
N ILE A 125 -4.73 9.93 22.81
CA ILE A 125 -3.57 9.39 22.09
C ILE A 125 -4.01 8.69 20.80
N ALA A 126 -5.06 7.86 20.86
CA ALA A 126 -5.57 7.09 19.72
C ALA A 126 -6.55 7.87 18.83
N GLY A 127 -6.79 9.16 19.13
CA GLY A 127 -7.73 10.01 18.37
C GLY A 127 -9.17 9.50 18.39
N MET A 128 -9.57 8.82 19.49
CA MET A 128 -10.89 8.21 19.61
C MET A 128 -11.84 9.15 20.37
N THR A 129 -13.07 9.27 19.90
CA THR A 129 -14.11 10.09 20.52
C THR A 129 -15.20 9.23 21.13
N VAL A 130 -15.75 9.69 22.26
CA VAL A 130 -16.88 9.03 22.94
C VAL A 130 -18.19 9.53 22.34
N ALA A 131 -19.01 8.61 21.82
CA ALA A 131 -20.32 8.94 21.25
C ALA A 131 -21.43 9.01 22.31
N SER A 132 -21.36 8.16 23.35
CA SER A 132 -22.31 8.20 24.46
C SER A 132 -21.66 7.78 25.79
N GLY A 133 -22.16 8.31 26.92
CA GLY A 133 -21.53 8.09 28.20
C GLY A 133 -20.29 8.95 28.44
N ARG A 134 -19.24 8.39 29.04
CA ARG A 134 -17.98 9.04 29.33
C ARG A 134 -16.77 8.15 28.98
N GLY A 135 -15.62 8.74 28.77
CA GLY A 135 -14.32 8.05 28.72
C GLY A 135 -13.88 7.51 30.07
N LEU A 136 -12.75 6.82 30.10
CA LEU A 136 -12.05 6.48 31.33
C LEU A 136 -11.55 7.78 32.00
N GLN A 137 -11.47 7.76 33.30
CA GLN A 137 -11.03 8.90 34.13
C GLN A 137 -9.88 8.47 35.05
N TYR A 138 -9.03 9.40 35.43
CA TYR A 138 -7.94 9.15 36.39
C TYR A 138 -8.44 8.52 37.69
N SER A 139 -9.63 8.93 38.18
CA SER A 139 -10.28 8.32 39.33
C SER A 139 -10.57 6.83 39.16
N ASP A 140 -10.84 6.37 37.93
CA ASP A 140 -11.05 4.94 37.63
C ASP A 140 -9.76 4.14 37.81
N MET A 141 -8.59 4.75 37.43
CA MET A 141 -7.27 4.15 37.67
C MET A 141 -6.94 4.04 39.14
N LEU A 142 -7.10 5.13 39.89
CA LEU A 142 -6.83 5.16 41.34
C LEU A 142 -7.68 4.17 42.14
N THR A 143 -8.95 4.09 41.81
CA THR A 143 -9.89 3.20 42.54
C THR A 143 -9.91 1.78 41.99
N ARG A 144 -9.17 1.52 40.90
CA ARG A 144 -9.23 0.25 40.17
C ARG A 144 -10.67 -0.13 39.84
N ALA A 145 -11.39 0.83 39.28
CA ALA A 145 -12.81 0.70 39.01
C ALA A 145 -13.07 -0.42 37.98
N LYS A 146 -14.18 -1.12 38.20
CA LYS A 146 -14.63 -2.20 37.30
C LYS A 146 -15.52 -1.62 36.21
N VAL A 147 -14.96 -0.74 35.42
CA VAL A 147 -15.65 -0.04 34.32
C VAL A 147 -14.95 -0.32 32.99
N CYS A 148 -15.66 -0.12 31.90
CA CYS A 148 -15.09 -0.21 30.57
C CYS A 148 -15.77 0.75 29.60
N VAL A 149 -15.04 1.09 28.55
CA VAL A 149 -15.52 1.78 27.34
C VAL A 149 -15.47 0.79 26.19
N ILE A 150 -16.50 0.71 25.39
CA ILE A 150 -16.61 -0.26 24.29
C ILE A 150 -16.73 0.41 22.94
N GLY A 151 -16.32 -0.28 21.89
CA GLY A 151 -16.47 0.16 20.51
C GLY A 151 -17.91 0.10 19.99
N ALA A 152 -18.14 0.75 18.87
CA ALA A 152 -19.47 0.86 18.26
C ALA A 152 -20.04 -0.51 17.83
N TYR A 153 -19.18 -1.44 17.40
CA TYR A 153 -19.61 -2.79 17.02
C TYR A 153 -20.29 -3.53 18.17
N LEU A 154 -19.62 -3.62 19.34
CA LEU A 154 -20.17 -4.31 20.51
C LEU A 154 -21.48 -3.67 20.96
N ASN A 155 -21.56 -2.33 20.96
CA ASN A 155 -22.77 -1.61 21.31
C ASN A 155 -23.95 -1.97 20.40
N GLN A 156 -23.73 -2.01 19.10
CA GLN A 156 -24.79 -2.30 18.14
C GLN A 156 -25.18 -3.78 18.12
N ALA A 157 -24.17 -4.67 18.05
CA ALA A 157 -24.38 -6.10 17.86
C ALA A 157 -25.01 -6.79 19.10
N TYR A 158 -24.59 -6.38 20.30
CA TYR A 158 -24.97 -7.10 21.54
C TYR A 158 -25.86 -6.31 22.48
N PHE A 159 -25.89 -4.97 22.37
CA PHE A 159 -26.68 -4.12 23.25
C PHE A 159 -27.77 -3.32 22.54
N GLY A 160 -27.92 -3.50 21.21
CA GLY A 160 -28.94 -2.80 20.44
C GLY A 160 -28.83 -1.27 20.52
N GLY A 161 -27.63 -0.73 20.71
CA GLY A 161 -27.34 0.70 20.78
C GLY A 161 -27.43 1.31 22.21
N ASN A 162 -27.71 0.53 23.23
CA ASN A 162 -27.91 1.03 24.61
C ASN A 162 -27.00 0.29 25.61
N ALA A 163 -25.70 0.31 25.40
CA ALA A 163 -24.75 -0.40 26.25
C ALA A 163 -24.41 0.33 27.56
N VAL A 164 -24.51 1.66 27.61
CA VAL A 164 -24.11 2.46 28.79
C VAL A 164 -24.96 2.04 30.02
N GLY A 165 -24.28 1.72 31.14
CA GLY A 165 -24.91 1.20 32.37
C GLY A 165 -25.15 -0.31 32.35
N GLN A 166 -24.92 -1.00 31.24
CA GLN A 166 -24.98 -2.46 31.16
C GLN A 166 -23.66 -3.10 31.63
N THR A 167 -23.68 -4.41 31.85
CA THR A 167 -22.50 -5.14 32.31
C THR A 167 -22.07 -6.22 31.33
N LEU A 168 -20.76 -6.38 31.17
CA LEU A 168 -20.13 -7.48 30.46
C LEU A 168 -19.02 -8.11 31.29
N ARG A 169 -18.44 -9.23 30.85
CA ARG A 169 -17.37 -9.91 31.58
C ARG A 169 -16.13 -10.09 30.70
N VAL A 170 -14.97 -9.73 31.26
CA VAL A 170 -13.65 -9.95 30.64
C VAL A 170 -12.76 -10.65 31.66
N GLY A 171 -12.09 -11.74 31.28
CA GLY A 171 -11.21 -12.49 32.18
C GLY A 171 -11.93 -12.97 33.47
N GLY A 172 -13.25 -13.23 33.41
CA GLY A 172 -14.05 -13.62 34.55
C GLY A 172 -14.54 -12.47 35.44
N GLN A 173 -14.06 -11.23 35.23
CA GLN A 173 -14.45 -10.03 35.97
C GLN A 173 -15.66 -9.35 35.30
N SER A 174 -16.65 -8.96 36.07
CA SER A 174 -17.79 -8.13 35.59
C SER A 174 -17.37 -6.67 35.57
N LEU A 175 -17.58 -6.02 34.40
CA LEU A 175 -17.29 -4.61 34.16
C LEU A 175 -18.57 -3.89 33.76
N GLU A 176 -18.77 -2.66 34.23
CA GLU A 176 -19.86 -1.79 33.81
C GLU A 176 -19.43 -0.94 32.62
N VAL A 177 -20.26 -0.86 31.59
CA VAL A 177 -20.02 -0.02 30.43
C VAL A 177 -20.33 1.43 30.78
N VAL A 178 -19.33 2.29 30.83
CA VAL A 178 -19.47 3.72 31.16
C VAL A 178 -19.49 4.60 29.94
N GLY A 179 -19.03 4.09 28.80
CA GLY A 179 -19.03 4.82 27.55
C GLY A 179 -18.99 3.92 26.33
N VAL A 180 -19.38 4.50 25.20
CA VAL A 180 -19.36 3.90 23.88
C VAL A 180 -18.62 4.84 22.94
N LEU A 181 -17.66 4.32 22.20
CA LEU A 181 -16.89 5.07 21.22
C LEU A 181 -17.73 5.38 19.97
N ALA A 182 -17.39 6.48 19.30
CA ALA A 182 -17.89 6.76 17.98
C ALA A 182 -17.36 5.71 16.98
N GLN A 183 -18.17 5.39 15.99
CA GLN A 183 -17.76 4.49 14.92
C GLN A 183 -16.57 5.10 14.16
N LYS A 184 -15.53 4.32 13.94
CA LYS A 184 -14.30 4.71 13.24
C LYS A 184 -14.23 4.08 11.84
N GLY A 185 -14.64 2.83 11.70
CA GLY A 185 -14.68 2.10 10.44
C GLY A 185 -15.92 2.41 9.60
N ASP A 186 -15.83 2.18 8.29
CA ASP A 186 -16.97 2.33 7.37
C ASP A 186 -18.07 1.30 7.65
N THR A 187 -17.69 0.12 8.12
CA THR A 187 -18.60 -1.00 8.45
C THR A 187 -18.37 -1.49 9.87
N LEU A 188 -19.45 -1.90 10.53
CA LEU A 188 -19.40 -2.53 11.86
C LEU A 188 -19.28 -4.04 11.70
N GLU A 189 -18.08 -4.56 11.90
CA GLU A 189 -17.76 -5.98 11.69
C GLU A 189 -17.08 -6.61 12.88
N GLU A 190 -17.31 -7.92 13.04
CA GLU A 190 -16.62 -8.73 14.04
C GLU A 190 -15.12 -8.79 13.75
N GLY A 191 -14.28 -8.43 14.74
CA GLY A 191 -12.84 -8.33 14.59
C GLY A 191 -12.34 -7.07 13.85
N GLY A 192 -13.24 -6.15 13.50
CA GLY A 192 -12.88 -4.84 12.92
C GLY A 192 -12.37 -3.83 13.95
N SER A 193 -12.02 -2.63 13.49
CA SER A 193 -11.50 -1.56 14.36
C SER A 193 -12.46 -1.09 15.45
N ASP A 194 -13.77 -1.27 15.22
CA ASP A 194 -14.83 -0.93 16.16
C ASP A 194 -15.20 -2.09 17.12
N ASP A 195 -14.56 -3.28 16.98
CA ASP A 195 -14.68 -4.42 17.90
C ASP A 195 -13.60 -4.35 18.99
N CYS A 196 -13.72 -3.36 19.87
CA CYS A 196 -12.74 -3.06 20.90
C CYS A 196 -13.38 -2.79 22.25
N LEU A 197 -12.58 -3.00 23.31
CA LEU A 197 -12.94 -2.76 24.69
C LEU A 197 -11.74 -2.20 25.45
N TYR A 198 -11.94 -1.10 26.16
CA TYR A 198 -10.92 -0.45 26.97
C TYR A 198 -11.36 -0.42 28.44
N LEU A 199 -10.45 -0.82 29.34
CA LEU A 199 -10.67 -0.80 30.80
C LEU A 199 -9.46 -0.16 31.49
N PRO A 200 -9.56 0.29 32.74
CA PRO A 200 -8.42 0.84 33.47
C PRO A 200 -7.25 -0.13 33.53
N TYR A 201 -6.03 0.33 33.11
CA TYR A 201 -4.84 -0.52 33.12
C TYR A 201 -4.58 -1.15 34.50
N THR A 202 -4.82 -0.39 35.59
CA THR A 202 -4.67 -0.88 36.98
C THR A 202 -5.61 -2.02 37.31
N THR A 203 -6.76 -2.10 36.65
CA THR A 203 -7.71 -3.23 36.77
C THR A 203 -7.25 -4.39 35.91
N ALA A 204 -6.74 -4.10 34.68
CA ALA A 204 -6.23 -5.10 33.77
C ALA A 204 -4.97 -5.81 34.31
N GLU A 205 -4.05 -5.09 34.93
CA GLU A 205 -2.83 -5.65 35.54
C GLU A 205 -3.13 -6.74 36.58
N ARG A 206 -4.20 -6.59 37.33
CA ARG A 206 -4.63 -7.63 38.31
C ARG A 206 -5.13 -8.92 37.67
N LEU A 207 -5.51 -8.85 36.40
CA LEU A 207 -6.08 -9.96 35.65
C LEU A 207 -5.08 -10.63 34.74
N SER A 208 -4.17 -9.84 34.13
CA SER A 208 -3.26 -10.29 33.07
C SER A 208 -1.77 -10.07 33.36
N GLY A 209 -1.44 -9.39 34.48
CA GLY A 209 -0.05 -9.02 34.83
C GLY A 209 0.29 -7.57 34.46
N SER A 210 1.48 -7.13 34.87
CA SER A 210 1.95 -5.76 34.69
C SER A 210 2.00 -5.34 33.22
N ALA A 211 1.86 -4.04 32.99
CA ALA A 211 2.04 -3.46 31.67
C ALA A 211 3.44 -3.79 31.12
N SER A 212 3.50 -4.22 29.88
CA SER A 212 4.74 -4.49 29.16
C SER A 212 4.87 -3.61 27.90
N THR A 213 3.87 -2.83 27.63
CA THR A 213 3.82 -1.93 26.47
C THR A 213 3.32 -0.57 26.92
N TYR A 214 3.93 0.47 26.41
CA TYR A 214 3.54 1.86 26.69
C TYR A 214 3.43 2.60 25.36
N THR A 215 2.34 3.35 25.20
CA THR A 215 2.14 4.24 24.07
C THR A 215 2.42 5.65 24.51
N VAL A 216 3.36 6.32 23.86
CA VAL A 216 3.81 7.68 24.19
C VAL A 216 3.58 8.56 22.97
N THR A 217 3.06 9.77 23.15
CA THR A 217 2.97 10.74 22.05
C THR A 217 4.17 11.66 22.04
N MET A 218 4.61 11.98 20.83
CA MET A 218 5.58 13.04 20.60
C MET A 218 4.87 14.39 20.54
N ARG A 219 5.52 15.43 21.03
CA ARG A 219 5.00 16.79 20.96
C ARG A 219 4.98 17.36 19.54
N ASN A 220 5.94 16.97 18.71
CA ASN A 220 6.04 17.37 17.31
C ASN A 220 6.63 16.21 16.48
N GLU A 221 6.02 15.91 15.35
CA GLU A 221 6.49 14.90 14.40
C GLU A 221 7.84 15.24 13.76
N ASP A 222 8.26 16.50 13.75
CA ASP A 222 9.56 16.89 13.20
C ASP A 222 10.76 16.42 14.06
N TYR A 223 10.52 16.01 15.32
CA TYR A 223 11.54 15.59 16.29
C TYR A 223 11.47 14.08 16.62
N ILE A 224 11.17 13.26 15.62
CA ILE A 224 11.04 11.78 15.81
C ILE A 224 12.36 11.23 16.37
N ASP A 225 13.48 11.51 15.71
CA ASP A 225 14.79 10.97 16.08
C ASP A 225 15.21 11.41 17.47
N GLU A 226 15.00 12.69 17.83
CA GLU A 226 15.30 13.24 19.15
C GLU A 226 14.40 12.63 20.23
N SER A 227 13.12 12.43 19.93
CA SER A 227 12.13 11.82 20.85
C SER A 227 12.48 10.38 21.15
N VAL A 228 12.84 9.60 20.12
CA VAL A 228 13.27 8.21 20.25
C VAL A 228 14.58 8.15 21.06
N ALA A 229 15.57 8.99 20.72
CA ALA A 229 16.86 9.00 21.40
C ALA A 229 16.74 9.40 22.89
N ALA A 230 15.88 10.38 23.22
CA ALA A 230 15.63 10.79 24.60
C ALA A 230 14.98 9.66 25.41
N LEU A 231 14.01 8.96 24.81
CA LEU A 231 13.31 7.85 25.43
C LEU A 231 14.23 6.64 25.63
N GLU A 232 15.02 6.29 24.61
CA GLU A 232 16.02 5.21 24.71
C GLU A 232 17.10 5.50 25.75
N ALA A 233 17.59 6.75 25.85
CA ALA A 233 18.56 7.13 26.86
C ALA A 233 18.01 6.94 28.28
N SER A 234 16.77 7.39 28.53
CA SER A 234 16.12 7.23 29.83
C SER A 234 15.86 5.73 30.18
N LEU A 235 15.41 4.94 29.19
CA LEU A 235 15.21 3.49 29.37
C LEU A 235 16.53 2.75 29.62
N TYR A 236 17.63 3.19 28.97
CA TYR A 236 18.95 2.63 29.19
C TYR A 236 19.46 2.88 30.62
N GLU A 237 19.16 4.03 31.22
CA GLU A 237 19.46 4.30 32.63
C GLU A 237 18.73 3.32 33.57
N VAL A 238 17.49 2.97 33.25
CA VAL A 238 16.70 2.01 34.01
C VAL A 238 17.26 0.58 33.85
N PHE A 239 17.46 0.11 32.62
CA PHE A 239 17.76 -1.29 32.33
C PHE A 239 19.26 -1.61 32.24
N ALA A 240 20.11 -0.62 31.93
CA ALA A 240 21.54 -0.75 31.67
C ALA A 240 21.89 -1.68 30.48
N SER A 241 20.93 -1.97 29.63
CA SER A 241 21.06 -2.72 28.37
C SER A 241 19.86 -2.42 27.48
N ASP A 242 20.08 -2.37 26.19
CA ASP A 242 19.08 -2.21 25.12
C ASP A 242 18.34 -3.51 24.76
N ASP A 243 18.80 -4.66 25.27
CA ASP A 243 18.14 -5.97 25.04
C ASP A 243 16.77 -6.09 25.73
N TYR A 244 16.46 -5.23 26.69
CA TYR A 244 15.26 -5.35 27.51
C TYR A 244 14.10 -4.46 27.11
N TYR A 245 14.28 -3.60 26.13
CA TYR A 245 13.23 -2.73 25.60
C TYR A 245 13.37 -2.54 24.09
N THR A 246 12.30 -2.14 23.47
CA THR A 246 12.28 -1.71 22.07
C THR A 246 11.40 -0.48 21.98
N VAL A 247 11.92 0.59 21.40
CA VAL A 247 11.17 1.78 21.05
C VAL A 247 10.89 1.73 19.56
N THR A 248 9.64 1.81 19.17
CA THR A 248 9.23 1.78 17.77
C THR A 248 8.37 2.99 17.47
N SER A 249 8.77 3.79 16.51
CA SER A 249 7.97 4.89 15.99
C SER A 249 6.93 4.36 15.01
N MET A 250 5.70 4.85 15.10
CA MET A 250 4.65 4.54 14.12
C MET A 250 5.05 5.02 12.72
N ALA A 251 5.70 6.18 12.62
CA ALA A 251 6.20 6.70 11.35
C ALA A 251 7.28 5.78 10.72
N GLU A 252 8.24 5.27 11.52
CA GLU A 252 9.25 4.32 11.02
C GLU A 252 8.64 3.00 10.57
N MET A 253 7.59 2.55 11.27
CA MET A 253 6.85 1.35 10.88
C MET A 253 6.14 1.55 9.53
N LEU A 254 5.53 2.72 9.32
CA LEU A 254 4.94 3.12 8.04
C LEU A 254 5.99 3.16 6.92
N ASP A 255 7.13 3.80 7.17
CA ASP A 255 8.23 3.88 6.19
C ASP A 255 8.76 2.50 5.82
N THR A 256 8.90 1.62 6.80
CA THR A 256 9.32 0.23 6.57
C THR A 256 8.31 -0.53 5.72
N MET A 257 7.02 -0.40 6.02
CA MET A 257 5.94 -1.04 5.25
C MET A 257 5.85 -0.50 3.82
N THR A 258 5.90 0.81 3.67
CA THR A 258 5.90 1.48 2.35
C THR A 258 7.13 1.08 1.53
N SER A 259 8.30 0.99 2.17
CA SER A 259 9.53 0.50 1.53
C SER A 259 9.39 -0.96 1.07
N MET A 260 8.80 -1.83 1.87
CA MET A 260 8.51 -3.22 1.47
C MET A 260 7.57 -3.29 0.26
N ILE A 261 6.49 -2.50 0.27
CA ILE A 261 5.55 -2.42 -0.85
C ILE A 261 6.28 -1.96 -2.11
N ASN A 262 7.11 -0.91 -2.02
CA ASN A 262 7.87 -0.37 -3.14
C ASN A 262 8.89 -1.36 -3.72
N ILE A 263 9.58 -2.14 -2.86
CA ILE A 263 10.47 -3.21 -3.30
C ILE A 263 9.68 -4.28 -4.06
N LEU A 264 8.55 -4.71 -3.53
CA LEU A 264 7.69 -5.74 -4.14
C LEU A 264 7.15 -5.28 -5.49
N VAL A 265 6.65 -4.04 -5.57
CA VAL A 265 6.20 -3.41 -6.81
C VAL A 265 7.36 -3.32 -7.81
N GLY A 266 8.56 -2.93 -7.36
CA GLY A 266 9.76 -2.86 -8.20
C GLY A 266 10.14 -4.21 -8.82
N VAL A 267 10.12 -5.28 -8.03
CA VAL A 267 10.39 -6.66 -8.51
C VAL A 267 9.34 -7.10 -9.53
N LEU A 268 8.06 -6.90 -9.24
CA LEU A 268 6.97 -7.27 -10.14
C LEU A 268 7.00 -6.45 -11.43
N ALA A 269 7.28 -5.14 -11.34
CA ALA A 269 7.46 -4.26 -12.50
C ALA A 269 8.67 -4.70 -13.35
N GLY A 270 9.75 -5.19 -12.72
CA GLY A 270 10.88 -5.80 -13.41
C GLY A 270 10.49 -7.03 -14.24
N ILE A 271 9.63 -7.90 -13.71
CA ILE A 271 9.09 -9.05 -14.43
C ILE A 271 8.21 -8.59 -15.61
N ALA A 272 7.35 -7.60 -15.40
CA ALA A 272 6.54 -7.02 -16.46
C ALA A 272 7.39 -6.36 -17.56
N ALA A 273 8.52 -5.74 -17.22
CA ALA A 273 9.47 -5.18 -18.17
C ALA A 273 10.09 -6.25 -19.08
N ILE A 274 10.36 -7.46 -18.56
CA ILE A 274 10.81 -8.60 -19.39
C ILE A 274 9.75 -8.94 -20.45
N SER A 275 8.48 -8.96 -20.07
CA SER A 275 7.37 -9.21 -21.00
C SER A 275 7.30 -8.14 -22.11
N LEU A 276 7.55 -6.87 -21.75
CA LEU A 276 7.63 -5.78 -22.73
C LEU A 276 8.81 -5.95 -23.69
N VAL A 277 9.98 -6.39 -23.21
CA VAL A 277 11.15 -6.69 -24.07
C VAL A 277 10.82 -7.83 -25.05
N VAL A 278 10.18 -8.90 -24.58
CA VAL A 278 9.73 -10.01 -25.44
C VAL A 278 8.74 -9.51 -26.50
N GLY A 279 7.80 -8.64 -26.12
CA GLY A 279 6.90 -7.95 -27.06
C GLY A 279 7.66 -7.13 -28.10
N GLY A 280 8.72 -6.41 -27.70
CA GLY A 280 9.62 -5.67 -28.58
C GLY A 280 10.35 -6.57 -29.58
N ILE A 281 10.85 -7.73 -29.14
CA ILE A 281 11.46 -8.74 -30.04
C ILE A 281 10.41 -9.25 -31.04
N GLY A 282 9.16 -9.43 -30.61
CA GLY A 282 8.04 -9.75 -31.51
C GLY A 282 7.85 -8.69 -32.62
N ILE A 283 7.88 -7.39 -32.26
CA ILE A 283 7.86 -6.30 -33.26
C ILE A 283 9.05 -6.40 -34.20
N MET A 284 10.27 -6.58 -33.69
CA MET A 284 11.47 -6.68 -34.51
C MET A 284 11.35 -7.82 -35.53
N ASN A 285 10.93 -9.00 -35.12
CA ASN A 285 10.80 -10.16 -36.00
C ASN A 285 9.79 -9.91 -37.13
N ILE A 286 8.64 -9.36 -36.82
CA ILE A 286 7.61 -9.07 -37.82
C ILE A 286 8.03 -7.94 -38.75
N MET A 287 8.70 -6.94 -38.22
CA MET A 287 9.26 -5.88 -39.04
C MET A 287 10.32 -6.42 -40.01
N LEU A 288 11.19 -7.38 -39.62
CA LEU A 288 12.11 -8.05 -40.50
C LEU A 288 11.38 -8.79 -41.64
N VAL A 289 10.32 -9.51 -41.33
CA VAL A 289 9.49 -10.17 -42.36
C VAL A 289 8.84 -9.14 -43.30
N SER A 290 8.30 -8.07 -42.71
CA SER A 290 7.70 -6.96 -43.51
C SER A 290 8.67 -6.28 -44.45
N VAL A 291 9.94 -6.12 -44.03
CA VAL A 291 11.02 -5.58 -44.86
C VAL A 291 11.31 -6.54 -46.03
N THR A 292 11.39 -7.85 -45.80
CA THR A 292 11.63 -8.83 -46.89
C THR A 292 10.46 -8.88 -47.88
N GLU A 293 9.20 -8.88 -47.40
CA GLU A 293 8.01 -8.84 -48.27
C GLU A 293 7.94 -7.58 -49.12
N ARG A 294 8.50 -6.43 -48.65
CA ARG A 294 8.48 -5.15 -49.35
C ARG A 294 9.82 -4.79 -50.01
N THR A 295 10.74 -5.74 -50.16
CA THR A 295 12.09 -5.51 -50.69
C THR A 295 12.03 -4.84 -52.05
N ARG A 296 11.18 -5.29 -52.97
CA ARG A 296 11.02 -4.74 -54.31
C ARG A 296 10.49 -3.29 -54.30
N GLU A 297 9.50 -3.01 -53.44
CA GLU A 297 8.96 -1.66 -53.27
C GLU A 297 10.04 -0.67 -52.77
N ILE A 298 10.85 -1.10 -51.77
CA ILE A 298 11.98 -0.33 -51.25
C ILE A 298 13.01 -0.08 -52.33
N GLY A 299 13.32 -1.10 -53.18
CA GLY A 299 14.21 -0.99 -54.34
C GLY A 299 13.74 0.05 -55.33
N ILE A 300 12.45 0.06 -55.69
CA ILE A 300 11.84 1.05 -56.58
C ILE A 300 12.01 2.47 -56.02
N ARG A 301 11.69 2.66 -54.75
CA ARG A 301 11.82 3.98 -54.09
C ARG A 301 13.27 4.48 -54.09
N LYS A 302 14.23 3.59 -53.81
CA LYS A 302 15.68 3.94 -53.85
C LYS A 302 16.16 4.27 -55.25
N SER A 303 15.70 3.53 -56.27
CA SER A 303 16.02 3.80 -57.66
C SER A 303 15.48 5.15 -58.14
N LEU A 304 14.38 5.62 -57.56
CA LEU A 304 13.81 6.95 -57.79
C LEU A 304 14.47 8.05 -56.92
N GLY A 305 15.55 7.74 -56.19
CA GLY A 305 16.36 8.71 -55.44
C GLY A 305 15.92 8.94 -53.99
N ALA A 306 15.11 8.06 -53.39
CA ALA A 306 14.77 8.18 -51.99
C ALA A 306 15.99 8.00 -51.08
N LYS A 307 16.24 8.99 -50.20
CA LYS A 307 17.34 8.93 -49.23
C LYS A 307 17.08 7.87 -48.16
N GLU A 308 18.11 7.17 -47.70
CA GLU A 308 18.05 6.13 -46.67
C GLU A 308 17.31 6.58 -45.40
N ARG A 309 17.52 7.85 -44.99
CA ARG A 309 16.85 8.45 -43.84
C ARG A 309 15.33 8.39 -43.95
N TYR A 310 14.74 8.61 -45.11
CA TYR A 310 13.28 8.60 -45.28
C TYR A 310 12.69 7.18 -45.16
N ILE A 311 13.41 6.20 -45.72
CA ILE A 311 13.03 4.79 -45.60
C ILE A 311 13.10 4.34 -44.14
N MET A 312 14.24 4.66 -43.49
CA MET A 312 14.40 4.34 -42.06
C MET A 312 13.31 4.99 -41.19
N GLN A 313 13.02 6.30 -41.39
CA GLN A 313 11.99 7.01 -40.66
C GLN A 313 10.61 6.36 -40.83
N GLN A 314 10.24 5.93 -42.00
CA GLN A 314 8.96 5.28 -42.26
C GLN A 314 8.79 4.01 -41.43
N PHE A 315 9.77 3.11 -41.40
CA PHE A 315 9.70 1.87 -40.66
C PHE A 315 9.76 2.07 -39.13
N VAL A 316 10.55 3.06 -38.67
CA VAL A 316 10.58 3.40 -37.22
C VAL A 316 9.25 3.98 -36.79
N ILE A 317 8.60 4.84 -37.59
CA ILE A 317 7.28 5.39 -37.29
C ILE A 317 6.21 4.27 -37.27
N GLU A 318 6.32 3.31 -38.21
CA GLU A 318 5.41 2.16 -38.27
C GLU A 318 5.52 1.29 -37.00
N ALA A 319 6.73 1.01 -36.51
CA ALA A 319 6.97 0.29 -35.27
C ALA A 319 6.49 1.07 -34.05
N ALA A 320 6.79 2.38 -33.97
CA ALA A 320 6.36 3.27 -32.92
C ALA A 320 4.82 3.39 -32.85
N ALA A 321 4.15 3.50 -33.99
CA ALA A 321 2.69 3.55 -34.05
C ALA A 321 2.05 2.23 -33.61
N THR A 322 2.63 1.09 -34.02
CA THR A 322 2.16 -0.23 -33.58
C THR A 322 2.28 -0.40 -32.08
N SER A 323 3.41 -0.01 -31.48
CA SER A 323 3.61 -0.11 -30.05
C SER A 323 2.80 0.93 -29.27
N ALA A 324 2.57 2.13 -29.79
CA ALA A 324 1.69 3.14 -29.20
C ALA A 324 0.24 2.63 -29.12
N LEU A 325 -0.27 2.02 -30.19
CA LEU A 325 -1.60 1.41 -30.21
C LEU A 325 -1.68 0.23 -29.22
N GLY A 326 -0.65 -0.63 -29.17
CA GLY A 326 -0.53 -1.69 -28.20
C GLY A 326 -0.52 -1.15 -26.76
N GLY A 327 0.22 -0.07 -26.53
CA GLY A 327 0.27 0.63 -25.25
C GLY A 327 -1.09 1.20 -24.82
N ILE A 328 -1.81 1.88 -25.71
CA ILE A 328 -3.17 2.41 -25.42
C ILE A 328 -4.14 1.27 -25.09
N ILE A 329 -4.15 0.21 -25.88
CA ILE A 329 -5.01 -0.96 -25.61
C ILE A 329 -4.61 -1.62 -24.28
N GLY A 330 -3.29 -1.73 -24.01
CA GLY A 330 -2.76 -2.26 -22.76
C GLY A 330 -3.19 -1.44 -21.55
N ILE A 331 -3.20 -0.11 -21.63
CA ILE A 331 -3.70 0.79 -20.59
C ILE A 331 -5.19 0.54 -20.35
N LEU A 332 -6.01 0.53 -21.39
CA LEU A 332 -7.45 0.29 -21.26
C LEU A 332 -7.76 -1.06 -20.61
N ILE A 333 -7.03 -2.11 -20.99
CA ILE A 333 -7.17 -3.44 -20.40
C ILE A 333 -6.66 -3.43 -18.95
N GLY A 334 -5.53 -2.78 -18.68
CA GLY A 334 -4.98 -2.64 -17.35
C GLY A 334 -5.93 -1.92 -16.39
N ASP A 335 -6.54 -0.81 -16.83
CA ASP A 335 -7.54 -0.08 -16.06
C ASP A 335 -8.79 -0.94 -15.78
N ALA A 336 -9.27 -1.66 -16.80
CA ALA A 336 -10.40 -2.58 -16.64
C ALA A 336 -10.08 -3.72 -15.65
N LEU A 337 -8.88 -4.30 -15.71
CA LEU A 337 -8.43 -5.33 -14.78
C LEU A 337 -8.25 -4.77 -13.36
N SER A 338 -7.74 -3.54 -13.21
CA SER A 338 -7.63 -2.85 -11.93
C SER A 338 -8.99 -2.62 -11.28
N ALA A 339 -9.99 -2.21 -12.06
CA ALA A 339 -11.36 -2.06 -11.59
C ALA A 339 -11.97 -3.40 -11.14
N VAL A 340 -11.72 -4.49 -11.88
CA VAL A 340 -12.15 -5.85 -11.49
C VAL A 340 -11.42 -6.30 -10.22
N ALA A 341 -10.11 -6.04 -10.11
CA ALA A 341 -9.33 -6.36 -8.92
C ALA A 341 -9.87 -5.63 -7.68
N THR A 342 -10.15 -4.33 -7.79
CA THR A 342 -10.81 -3.55 -6.73
C THR A 342 -12.13 -4.22 -6.30
N MET A 343 -13.01 -4.56 -7.25
CA MET A 343 -14.29 -5.19 -6.94
C MET A 343 -14.12 -6.54 -6.23
N VAL A 344 -13.15 -7.35 -6.64
CA VAL A 344 -12.87 -8.66 -6.03
C VAL A 344 -12.32 -8.49 -4.62
N VAL A 345 -11.34 -7.61 -4.43
CA VAL A 345 -10.74 -7.36 -3.12
C VAL A 345 -11.78 -6.84 -2.14
N THR A 346 -12.56 -5.82 -2.53
CA THR A 346 -13.62 -5.26 -1.69
C THR A 346 -14.66 -6.31 -1.28
N ARG A 347 -14.98 -7.28 -2.16
CA ARG A 347 -15.94 -8.36 -1.84
C ARG A 347 -15.37 -9.46 -0.96
N VAL A 348 -14.08 -9.75 -1.07
CA VAL A 348 -13.43 -10.85 -0.34
C VAL A 348 -12.91 -10.40 1.01
N SER A 349 -12.29 -9.23 1.06
CA SER A 349 -11.65 -8.71 2.28
C SER A 349 -12.55 -7.78 3.08
N GLN A 350 -13.71 -7.36 2.52
CA GLN A 350 -14.62 -6.35 3.07
C GLN A 350 -13.93 -4.99 3.34
N GLU A 351 -12.72 -4.82 2.85
CA GLU A 351 -11.88 -3.65 3.01
C GLU A 351 -11.92 -2.76 1.76
N SER A 352 -11.89 -1.45 1.92
CA SER A 352 -11.97 -0.47 0.83
C SER A 352 -10.62 -0.25 0.12
N LEU A 353 -9.98 -1.34 -0.36
CA LEU A 353 -8.73 -1.23 -1.11
C LEU A 353 -9.03 -0.86 -2.56
N THR A 354 -8.68 0.34 -2.98
CA THR A 354 -8.86 0.82 -4.35
C THR A 354 -7.59 0.62 -5.17
N VAL A 355 -7.64 -0.26 -6.16
CA VAL A 355 -6.55 -0.46 -7.13
C VAL A 355 -6.67 0.61 -8.21
N ALA A 356 -6.01 1.74 -8.04
CA ALA A 356 -6.06 2.85 -8.99
C ALA A 356 -4.64 3.22 -9.47
N PRO A 357 -4.34 3.07 -10.77
CA PRO A 357 -3.06 3.51 -11.31
C PRO A 357 -2.97 5.04 -11.29
N THR A 358 -1.79 5.56 -10.93
CA THR A 358 -1.54 7.00 -10.98
C THR A 358 -1.36 7.46 -12.43
N LEU A 359 -1.72 8.72 -12.72
CA LEU A 359 -1.50 9.31 -14.04
C LEU A 359 -0.03 9.24 -14.47
N GLY A 360 0.90 9.40 -13.50
CA GLY A 360 2.34 9.27 -13.74
C GLY A 360 2.72 7.86 -14.22
N ALA A 361 2.17 6.82 -13.61
CA ALA A 361 2.39 5.43 -14.02
C ALA A 361 1.86 5.14 -15.43
N VAL A 362 0.68 5.66 -15.77
CA VAL A 362 0.08 5.52 -17.11
C VAL A 362 0.95 6.17 -18.16
N LEU A 363 1.41 7.41 -17.94
CA LEU A 363 2.28 8.12 -18.86
C LEU A 363 3.64 7.44 -19.02
N LEU A 364 4.22 6.93 -17.94
CA LEU A 364 5.48 6.20 -17.95
C LEU A 364 5.36 4.89 -18.72
N ALA A 365 4.31 4.10 -18.47
CA ALA A 365 4.05 2.85 -19.17
C ALA A 365 3.85 3.07 -20.67
N PHE A 366 3.12 4.13 -21.07
CA PHE A 366 2.95 4.53 -22.46
C PHE A 366 4.28 4.94 -23.09
N GLY A 367 5.06 5.77 -22.40
CA GLY A 367 6.38 6.23 -22.88
C GLY A 367 7.36 5.07 -23.09
N ILE A 368 7.39 4.10 -22.16
CA ILE A 368 8.21 2.88 -22.29
C ILE A 368 7.73 2.04 -23.48
N SER A 369 6.43 1.87 -23.65
CA SER A 369 5.86 1.12 -24.78
C SER A 369 6.31 1.70 -26.13
N VAL A 370 6.18 3.02 -26.31
CA VAL A 370 6.63 3.72 -27.54
C VAL A 370 8.15 3.62 -27.70
N GLY A 371 8.91 3.78 -26.60
CA GLY A 371 10.36 3.65 -26.59
C GLY A 371 10.84 2.27 -27.06
N ILE A 372 10.19 1.21 -26.61
CA ILE A 372 10.43 -0.18 -27.03
C ILE A 372 10.17 -0.33 -28.53
N GLY A 373 9.04 0.20 -29.03
CA GLY A 373 8.74 0.18 -30.46
C GLY A 373 9.81 0.86 -31.31
N ILE A 374 10.30 2.00 -30.88
CA ILE A 374 11.40 2.71 -31.59
C ILE A 374 12.69 1.90 -31.51
N LEU A 375 13.06 1.38 -30.34
CA LEU A 375 14.32 0.64 -30.13
C LEU A 375 14.36 -0.62 -30.98
N PHE A 376 13.33 -1.46 -30.89
CA PHE A 376 13.29 -2.73 -31.65
C PHE A 376 12.91 -2.56 -33.10
N GLY A 377 12.24 -1.46 -33.47
CA GLY A 377 11.98 -1.09 -34.87
C GLY A 377 13.21 -0.52 -35.62
N TYR A 378 14.20 -0.01 -34.87
CA TYR A 378 15.37 0.64 -35.48
C TYR A 378 16.25 -0.33 -36.27
N LEU A 379 16.54 -1.54 -35.79
CA LEU A 379 17.37 -2.51 -36.46
C LEU A 379 16.78 -2.97 -37.83
N PRO A 380 15.52 -3.39 -37.93
CA PRO A 380 14.86 -3.71 -39.20
C PRO A 380 14.83 -2.51 -40.14
N ALA A 381 14.51 -1.33 -39.63
CA ALA A 381 14.46 -0.10 -40.39
C ALA A 381 15.81 0.25 -41.01
N LYS A 382 16.91 0.09 -40.29
CA LYS A 382 18.27 0.28 -40.75
C LYS A 382 18.65 -0.74 -41.84
N LYS A 383 18.22 -2.01 -41.69
CA LYS A 383 18.43 -3.04 -42.70
C LYS A 383 17.68 -2.70 -43.99
N ALA A 384 16.43 -2.27 -43.91
CA ALA A 384 15.63 -1.83 -45.04
C ALA A 384 16.28 -0.63 -45.79
N ALA A 385 16.75 0.36 -45.01
CA ALA A 385 17.40 1.55 -45.59
C ALA A 385 18.72 1.25 -46.32
N ARG A 386 19.42 0.18 -45.99
CA ARG A 386 20.70 -0.21 -46.56
C ARG A 386 20.60 -1.20 -47.74
N LEU A 387 19.40 -1.64 -48.13
CA LEU A 387 19.22 -2.53 -49.28
C LEU A 387 19.81 -1.91 -50.58
N ASN A 388 20.54 -2.73 -51.34
CA ASN A 388 21.02 -2.34 -52.66
C ASN A 388 19.83 -2.30 -53.64
N PRO A 389 19.59 -1.20 -54.36
CA PRO A 389 18.48 -1.10 -55.32
C PRO A 389 18.47 -2.20 -56.38
N ILE A 390 19.67 -2.58 -56.86
CA ILE A 390 19.81 -3.60 -57.93
C ILE A 390 19.37 -4.95 -57.42
N ASP A 391 19.88 -5.37 -56.28
CA ASP A 391 19.54 -6.67 -55.67
C ASP A 391 18.07 -6.72 -55.24
N ALA A 392 17.53 -5.58 -54.78
CA ALA A 392 16.13 -5.48 -54.36
C ALA A 392 15.13 -5.58 -55.51
N LEU A 393 15.49 -5.17 -56.71
CA LEU A 393 14.63 -5.26 -57.90
C LEU A 393 14.59 -6.67 -58.51
N HIS A 394 15.62 -7.50 -58.28
CA HIS A 394 15.72 -8.89 -58.73
C HIS A 394 15.25 -9.90 -57.67
N TYR A 395 14.71 -9.41 -56.54
CA TYR A 395 14.18 -10.27 -55.47
C TYR A 395 12.78 -10.78 -55.87
N ASP A 396 12.67 -12.07 -56.10
CA ASP A 396 11.42 -12.79 -56.43
C ASP A 396 10.59 -13.11 -55.16
#